data_daebcb32737d122e6637c688a8a15ef0
#
_entry.id   daebcb32737d122e6637c688a8a15ef0
#
_cell.length_a   1.000
_cell.length_b   1.000
_cell.length_c   1.000
_cell.angle_alpha   90.00
_cell.angle_beta   90.00
_cell.angle_gamma   90.00
#
_symmetry.space_group_name_H-M   'P 1'
#
loop_
_entity.id
_entity.type
_entity.pdbx_description
1 polymer ?
#
loop_
_entity_poly.entity_id
_entity_poly.type
_entity_poly.pdbx_seq_one_letter_code
_entity_poly.pdbx_strand_id
1 'polypeptide(L)'
;MPFRPFNDLVDDAKRTIQETDCDELAELLDPANDAPDLLVIDIREADERARGHIPGSLGLPRGILDRDIAKVAFGGTVTEDQLTRPIVLYCAGGSRSALAAVSLRAMGFTNVQSLAGGFGAWGKSGRPVEHPRSH
;
A
#
# COMPACT_ATOMS: atom_id res chain seq x y z
N MET A 1 -11.00 0.97 -30.04
CA MET A 1 -9.89 1.29 -29.16
C MET A 1 -8.86 0.18 -29.23
N PRO A 2 -7.58 0.51 -29.45
CA PRO A 2 -6.57 -0.51 -29.37
C PRO A 2 -6.44 -1.05 -27.93
N PHE A 3 -6.10 -2.32 -27.84
CA PHE A 3 -5.86 -2.95 -26.54
C PHE A 3 -4.67 -2.30 -25.84
N ARG A 4 -4.80 -2.06 -24.54
CA ARG A 4 -3.71 -1.56 -23.72
C ARG A 4 -3.32 -2.63 -22.70
N PRO A 5 -2.11 -3.20 -22.77
CA PRO A 5 -1.70 -4.22 -21.81
C PRO A 5 -1.53 -3.63 -20.41
N PHE A 6 -1.57 -4.52 -19.41
CA PHE A 6 -1.48 -4.14 -18.00
C PHE A 6 -0.27 -3.23 -17.71
N ASN A 7 0.89 -3.55 -18.29
CA ASN A 7 2.09 -2.75 -18.05
C ASN A 7 1.97 -1.31 -18.53
N ASP A 8 1.21 -1.06 -19.60
CA ASP A 8 0.96 0.31 -20.08
C ASP A 8 0.14 1.11 -19.07
N LEU A 9 -0.86 0.46 -18.46
CA LEU A 9 -1.66 1.10 -17.41
C LEU A 9 -0.81 1.39 -16.17
N VAL A 10 0.08 0.48 -15.82
CA VAL A 10 1.01 0.67 -14.71
C VAL A 10 1.96 1.84 -14.97
N ASP A 11 2.52 1.91 -16.19
CA ASP A 11 3.41 3.01 -16.56
C ASP A 11 2.69 4.36 -16.49
N ASP A 12 1.46 4.43 -16.95
CA ASP A 12 0.65 5.65 -16.85
C ASP A 12 0.40 6.02 -15.38
N ALA A 13 0.06 5.04 -14.55
CA ALA A 13 -0.17 5.27 -13.13
C ALA A 13 1.08 5.86 -12.47
N LYS A 14 2.24 5.27 -12.74
CA LYS A 14 3.50 5.70 -12.13
C LYS A 14 3.90 7.13 -12.51
N ARG A 15 3.38 7.67 -13.61
CA ARG A 15 3.63 9.07 -13.98
C ARG A 15 2.85 10.05 -13.13
N THR A 16 1.79 9.63 -12.47
CA THR A 16 0.87 10.52 -11.74
C THR A 16 0.89 10.32 -10.23
N ILE A 17 1.44 9.21 -9.76
CA ILE A 17 1.48 8.88 -8.32
C ILE A 17 2.83 9.23 -7.73
N GLN A 18 2.90 9.17 -6.39
CA GLN A 18 4.16 9.20 -5.67
C GLN A 18 4.55 7.76 -5.31
N GLU A 19 5.85 7.48 -5.36
CA GLU A 19 6.40 6.21 -4.93
C GLU A 19 7.36 6.44 -3.76
N THR A 20 7.42 5.46 -2.85
CA THR A 20 8.45 5.37 -1.83
C THR A 20 9.27 4.11 -2.09
N ASP A 21 10.35 3.92 -1.37
CA ASP A 21 11.16 2.71 -1.44
C ASP A 21 11.27 2.04 -0.08
N CYS A 22 11.90 0.86 -0.06
CA CYS A 22 12.02 0.08 1.17
C CYS A 22 12.85 0.78 2.24
N ASP A 23 13.87 1.53 1.86
CA ASP A 23 14.70 2.27 2.82
C ASP A 23 13.90 3.36 3.52
N GLU A 24 13.16 4.15 2.75
CA GLU A 24 12.30 5.20 3.30
C GLU A 24 11.20 4.63 4.19
N LEU A 25 10.55 3.55 3.75
CA LEU A 25 9.50 2.92 4.54
C LEU A 25 10.06 2.35 5.84
N ALA A 26 11.22 1.71 5.80
CA ALA A 26 11.86 1.18 6.99
C ALA A 26 12.16 2.29 8.01
N GLU A 27 12.60 3.45 7.53
CA GLU A 27 12.81 4.61 8.41
C GLU A 27 11.52 5.07 9.07
N LEU A 28 10.43 5.15 8.31
CA LEU A 28 9.12 5.55 8.85
C LEU A 28 8.56 4.55 9.86
N LEU A 29 8.89 3.28 9.70
CA LEU A 29 8.44 2.22 10.60
C LEU A 29 9.32 2.06 11.84
N ASP A 30 10.49 2.69 11.87
CA ASP A 30 11.36 2.66 13.03
C ASP A 30 10.65 3.32 14.23
N PRO A 31 10.57 2.63 15.40
CA PRO A 31 9.94 3.23 16.60
C PRO A 31 10.58 4.54 17.06
N ALA A 32 11.84 4.79 16.71
CA ALA A 32 12.52 6.04 17.02
C ALA A 32 12.01 7.20 16.14
N ASN A 33 11.34 6.90 15.05
CA ASN A 33 10.76 7.87 14.14
C ASN A 33 9.28 8.04 14.49
N ASP A 34 8.89 9.20 14.95
CA ASP A 34 7.51 9.44 15.40
C ASP A 34 6.58 9.65 14.19
N ALA A 35 6.03 8.57 13.67
CA ALA A 35 5.09 8.60 12.56
C ALA A 35 3.80 7.82 12.94
N PRO A 36 3.05 8.27 13.98
CA PRO A 36 1.92 7.50 14.52
C PRO A 36 0.75 7.37 13.54
N ASP A 37 0.62 8.29 12.59
CA ASP A 37 -0.51 8.29 11.64
C ASP A 37 -0.24 7.49 10.38
N LEU A 38 0.97 6.94 10.21
CA LEU A 38 1.31 6.18 9.02
C LEU A 38 0.44 4.92 8.93
N LEU A 39 -0.21 4.76 7.78
CA LEU A 39 -1.02 3.59 7.46
C LEU A 39 -0.36 2.84 6.32
N VAL A 40 0.09 1.62 6.57
CA VAL A 40 0.67 0.75 5.55
C VAL A 40 -0.34 -0.33 5.21
N ILE A 41 -0.72 -0.43 3.94
CA ILE A 41 -1.75 -1.36 3.48
C ILE A 41 -1.15 -2.36 2.49
N ASP A 42 -1.28 -3.64 2.83
CA ASP A 42 -0.98 -4.76 1.95
C ASP A 42 -2.20 -5.03 1.08
N ILE A 43 -2.09 -4.74 -0.21
CA ILE A 43 -3.22 -4.92 -1.14
C ILE A 43 -3.14 -6.23 -1.93
N ARG A 44 -2.21 -7.12 -1.52
CA ARG A 44 -2.13 -8.45 -2.12
C ARG A 44 -3.31 -9.30 -1.68
N GLU A 45 -3.50 -10.42 -2.34
CA GLU A 45 -4.53 -11.38 -1.95
C GLU A 45 -4.19 -12.05 -0.63
N ALA A 46 -5.21 -12.59 0.04
CA ALA A 46 -5.06 -13.17 1.38
C ALA A 46 -4.04 -14.30 1.44
N ASP A 47 -3.95 -15.14 0.41
CA ASP A 47 -3.00 -16.23 0.36
C ASP A 47 -1.55 -15.74 0.23
N GLU A 48 -1.32 -14.64 -0.49
CA GLU A 48 -0.01 -14.00 -0.55
C GLU A 48 0.39 -13.46 0.83
N ARG A 49 -0.53 -12.75 1.48
CA ARG A 49 -0.29 -12.18 2.81
C ARG A 49 -0.03 -13.26 3.86
N ALA A 50 -0.69 -14.40 3.74
CA ALA A 50 -0.53 -15.51 4.68
C ALA A 50 0.90 -16.07 4.69
N ARG A 51 1.67 -15.86 3.63
CA ARG A 51 3.07 -16.32 3.54
C ARG A 51 4.05 -15.34 4.17
N GLY A 52 3.58 -14.18 4.59
CA GLY A 52 4.39 -13.15 5.23
C GLY A 52 3.98 -11.76 4.76
N HIS A 53 4.15 -10.78 5.65
CA HIS A 53 3.78 -9.39 5.36
C HIS A 53 4.69 -8.44 6.11
N ILE A 54 4.66 -7.17 5.73
CA ILE A 54 5.42 -6.12 6.43
C ILE A 54 4.79 -5.93 7.81
N PRO A 55 5.59 -5.94 8.89
CA PRO A 55 5.06 -5.74 10.24
C PRO A 55 4.25 -4.45 10.38
N GLY A 56 3.11 -4.55 11.06
CA GLY A 56 2.23 -3.41 11.27
C GLY A 56 1.35 -3.04 10.10
N SER A 57 1.45 -3.75 8.97
CA SER A 57 0.61 -3.48 7.81
C SER A 57 -0.79 -4.07 7.99
N LEU A 58 -1.77 -3.36 7.40
CA LEU A 58 -3.16 -3.79 7.35
C LEU A 58 -3.40 -4.53 6.05
N GLY A 59 -4.03 -5.71 6.10
CA GLY A 59 -4.40 -6.44 4.89
C GLY A 59 -5.73 -5.95 4.34
N LEU A 60 -5.73 -5.53 3.07
CA LEU A 60 -6.95 -5.10 2.38
C LEU A 60 -6.76 -5.32 0.88
N PRO A 61 -7.20 -6.46 0.34
CA PRO A 61 -6.97 -6.80 -1.07
C PRO A 61 -7.47 -5.74 -2.04
N ARG A 62 -6.72 -5.55 -3.12
CA ARG A 62 -7.00 -4.49 -4.08
C ARG A 62 -8.44 -4.51 -4.62
N GLY A 63 -9.00 -5.69 -4.84
CA GLY A 63 -10.34 -5.82 -5.40
C GLY A 63 -11.45 -5.22 -4.54
N ILE A 64 -11.20 -5.06 -3.25
CA ILE A 64 -12.17 -4.49 -2.31
C ILE A 64 -11.66 -3.23 -1.63
N LEU A 65 -10.44 -2.79 -1.96
CA LEU A 65 -9.79 -1.65 -1.32
C LEU A 65 -10.66 -0.39 -1.37
N ASP A 66 -11.11 0.00 -2.56
CA ASP A 66 -11.86 1.23 -2.76
C ASP A 66 -13.17 1.21 -1.98
N ARG A 67 -13.85 0.06 -2.00
CA ARG A 67 -15.12 -0.11 -1.32
C ARG A 67 -14.98 -0.08 0.20
N ASP A 68 -13.93 -0.72 0.72
CA ASP A 68 -13.85 -1.06 2.14
C ASP A 68 -12.88 -0.21 2.96
N ILE A 69 -12.04 0.63 2.33
CA ILE A 69 -11.02 1.39 3.07
C ILE A 69 -11.62 2.29 4.16
N ALA A 70 -12.71 2.96 3.89
CA ALA A 70 -13.35 3.82 4.89
C ALA A 70 -13.78 3.02 6.11
N LYS A 71 -14.36 1.85 5.89
CA LYS A 71 -14.84 0.97 6.96
C LYS A 71 -13.69 0.35 7.75
N VAL A 72 -12.69 -0.17 7.04
CA VAL A 72 -11.63 -0.97 7.66
C VAL A 72 -10.58 -0.10 8.35
N ALA A 73 -10.22 1.03 7.74
CA ALA A 73 -9.11 1.85 8.22
C ALA A 73 -9.54 3.15 8.91
N PHE A 74 -10.79 3.57 8.76
CA PHE A 74 -11.25 4.88 9.23
C PHE A 74 -12.56 4.81 10.04
N GLY A 75 -12.98 3.63 10.43
CA GLY A 75 -14.18 3.47 11.26
C GLY A 75 -15.50 3.72 10.55
N GLY A 76 -15.51 3.82 9.24
CA GLY A 76 -16.72 3.94 8.42
C GLY A 76 -16.89 5.29 7.73
N THR A 77 -16.28 6.36 8.24
CA THR A 77 -16.37 7.70 7.66
C THR A 77 -14.98 8.32 7.59
N VAL A 78 -14.65 8.94 6.46
CA VAL A 78 -13.40 9.66 6.29
C VAL A 78 -13.67 11.15 6.34
N THR A 79 -13.08 11.85 7.31
CA THR A 79 -13.20 13.30 7.45
C THR A 79 -12.16 14.01 6.58
N GLU A 80 -12.34 15.32 6.33
CA GLU A 80 -11.41 16.08 5.48
C GLU A 80 -9.97 16.04 5.98
N ASP A 81 -9.77 16.16 7.29
CA ASP A 81 -8.41 16.12 7.86
C ASP A 81 -7.78 14.74 7.75
N GLN A 82 -8.56 13.67 7.63
CA GLN A 82 -8.03 12.31 7.42
C GLN A 82 -7.58 12.08 5.98
N LEU A 83 -8.01 12.91 5.03
CA LEU A 83 -7.58 12.80 3.63
C LEU A 83 -6.09 13.07 3.44
N THR A 84 -5.42 13.69 4.40
CA THR A 84 -3.97 13.95 4.35
C THR A 84 -3.16 12.90 5.11
N ARG A 85 -3.81 11.91 5.71
CA ARG A 85 -3.11 10.84 6.45
C ARG A 85 -2.12 10.13 5.52
N PRO A 86 -0.86 9.94 5.95
CA PRO A 86 0.11 9.23 5.12
C PRO A 86 -0.26 7.75 4.95
N ILE A 87 -0.38 7.33 3.71
CA ILE A 87 -0.74 5.96 3.34
C ILE A 87 0.33 5.42 2.39
N VAL A 88 0.87 4.25 2.72
CA VAL A 88 1.75 3.50 1.82
C VAL A 88 1.04 2.21 1.44
N LEU A 89 0.87 2.01 0.13
CA LEU A 89 0.28 0.79 -0.43
C LEU A 89 1.40 -0.10 -0.95
N TYR A 90 1.30 -1.41 -0.72
CA TYR A 90 2.25 -2.32 -1.34
C TYR A 90 1.56 -3.58 -1.88
N CYS A 91 2.16 -4.12 -2.93
CA CYS A 91 1.83 -5.42 -3.49
C CYS A 91 3.11 -6.24 -3.60
N ALA A 92 3.18 -7.22 -4.49
CA ALA A 92 4.37 -8.05 -4.62
C ALA A 92 5.53 -7.30 -5.28
N GLY A 93 5.27 -6.56 -6.36
CA GLY A 93 6.31 -5.88 -7.15
C GLY A 93 6.11 -4.39 -7.39
N GLY A 94 5.03 -3.80 -6.92
CA GLY A 94 4.77 -2.37 -7.09
C GLY A 94 3.79 -2.01 -8.21
N SER A 95 3.31 -2.99 -8.99
CA SER A 95 2.40 -2.72 -10.12
C SER A 95 0.96 -2.51 -9.68
N ARG A 96 0.40 -3.47 -8.93
CA ARG A 96 -0.98 -3.36 -8.44
C ARG A 96 -1.12 -2.17 -7.50
N SER A 97 -0.11 -1.90 -6.66
CA SER A 97 -0.15 -0.77 -5.73
C SER A 97 -0.06 0.57 -6.44
N ALA A 98 0.61 0.65 -7.59
CA ALA A 98 0.60 1.87 -8.39
C ALA A 98 -0.81 2.20 -8.88
N LEU A 99 -1.53 1.20 -9.39
CA LEU A 99 -2.92 1.39 -9.83
C LEU A 99 -3.84 1.71 -8.65
N ALA A 100 -3.62 1.07 -7.51
CA ALA A 100 -4.39 1.34 -6.29
C ALA A 100 -4.17 2.76 -5.79
N ALA A 101 -2.97 3.30 -5.90
CA ALA A 101 -2.68 4.68 -5.52
C ALA A 101 -3.49 5.67 -6.36
N VAL A 102 -3.64 5.41 -7.67
CA VAL A 102 -4.49 6.22 -8.54
C VAL A 102 -5.94 6.21 -8.02
N SER A 103 -6.45 5.02 -7.66
CA SER A 103 -7.82 4.88 -7.15
C SER A 103 -8.04 5.67 -5.87
N LEU A 104 -7.12 5.57 -4.90
CA LEU A 104 -7.26 6.28 -3.64
C LEU A 104 -7.16 7.80 -3.82
N ARG A 105 -6.31 8.26 -4.72
CA ARG A 105 -6.23 9.69 -5.05
C ARG A 105 -7.54 10.18 -5.65
N ALA A 106 -8.17 9.37 -6.50
CA ALA A 106 -9.47 9.71 -7.07
C ALA A 106 -10.56 9.84 -6.00
N MET A 107 -10.42 9.13 -4.88
CA MET A 107 -11.33 9.24 -3.73
C MET A 107 -11.08 10.48 -2.88
N GLY A 108 -9.95 11.17 -3.08
CA GLY A 108 -9.62 12.39 -2.35
C GLY A 108 -8.41 12.28 -1.41
N PHE A 109 -7.83 11.09 -1.24
CA PHE A 109 -6.63 10.94 -0.43
C PHE A 109 -5.44 11.60 -1.14
N THR A 110 -4.74 12.51 -0.45
CA THR A 110 -3.69 13.33 -1.07
C THR A 110 -2.28 12.90 -0.71
N ASN A 111 -2.11 12.04 0.29
CA ASN A 111 -0.79 11.63 0.79
C ASN A 111 -0.63 10.11 0.67
N VAL A 112 -0.73 9.62 -0.56
CA VAL A 112 -0.67 8.18 -0.88
C VAL A 112 0.57 7.90 -1.69
N GLN A 113 1.33 6.89 -1.27
CA GLN A 113 2.52 6.43 -1.99
C GLN A 113 2.41 4.93 -2.26
N SER A 114 2.98 4.49 -3.38
CA SER A 114 3.14 3.08 -3.72
C SER A 114 4.58 2.66 -3.39
N LEU A 115 4.74 1.50 -2.75
CA LEU A 115 6.08 0.97 -2.45
C LEU A 115 6.72 0.38 -3.70
N ALA A 116 7.69 1.08 -4.25
CA ALA A 116 8.46 0.60 -5.39
C ALA A 116 9.19 -0.70 -5.02
N GLY A 117 9.09 -1.70 -5.89
CA GLY A 117 9.65 -3.02 -5.64
C GLY A 117 8.81 -3.91 -4.73
N GLY A 118 7.86 -3.34 -4.00
CA GLY A 118 6.89 -4.05 -3.20
C GLY A 118 7.47 -5.00 -2.16
N PHE A 119 6.68 -5.99 -1.78
CA PHE A 119 7.08 -6.98 -0.79
C PHE A 119 8.28 -7.81 -1.25
N GLY A 120 8.42 -8.02 -2.56
CA GLY A 120 9.58 -8.73 -3.10
C GLY A 120 10.90 -8.06 -2.75
N ALA A 121 10.98 -6.74 -2.96
CA ALA A 121 12.17 -5.97 -2.59
C ALA A 121 12.37 -5.91 -1.08
N TRP A 122 11.28 -5.79 -0.31
CA TRP A 122 11.34 -5.79 1.14
C TRP A 122 11.97 -7.06 1.69
N GLY A 123 11.50 -8.22 1.23
CA GLY A 123 12.01 -9.52 1.67
C GLY A 123 13.45 -9.78 1.25
N LYS A 124 13.81 -9.40 0.01
CA LYS A 124 15.17 -9.57 -0.51
C LYS A 124 16.21 -8.76 0.26
N SER A 125 15.80 -7.63 0.83
CA SER A 125 16.70 -6.77 1.59
C SER A 125 16.94 -7.26 3.01
N GLY A 126 16.31 -8.37 3.40
CA GLY A 126 16.48 -8.95 4.74
C GLY A 126 15.76 -8.21 5.85
N ARG A 127 14.79 -7.35 5.51
CA ARG A 127 14.01 -6.61 6.49
C ARG A 127 13.00 -7.52 7.19
N PRO A 128 12.51 -7.13 8.39
CA PRO A 128 11.60 -7.99 9.15
C PRO A 128 10.32 -8.32 8.38
N VAL A 129 9.91 -9.58 8.49
CA VAL A 129 8.67 -10.08 7.91
C VAL A 129 7.88 -10.74 9.03
N GLU A 130 6.60 -10.39 9.12
CA GLU A 130 5.69 -10.98 10.08
C GLU A 130 4.82 -12.02 9.39
N HIS A 131 4.54 -13.11 10.10
CA HIS A 131 3.67 -14.17 9.61
C HIS A 131 2.40 -14.21 10.46
N PRO A 132 1.23 -14.44 9.83
CA PRO A 132 0.01 -14.62 10.61
C PRO A 132 0.13 -15.81 11.54
N ARG A 133 -0.50 -15.70 12.73
CA ARG A 133 -0.50 -16.81 13.67
C ARG A 133 -1.36 -17.94 13.14
N SER A 134 -0.84 -19.17 13.23
CA SER A 134 -1.60 -20.37 13.00
C SER A 134 -2.41 -20.71 14.26
N HIS A 135 -3.66 -21.06 14.07
CA HIS A 135 -4.53 -21.50 15.16
C HIS A 135 -5.01 -22.90 14.89
#